data_845cd70c5e883a12fa5978d4187a0e4e
#
_entry.id   845cd70c5e883a12fa5978d4187a0e4e
#
_cell.length_a   1.000
_cell.length_b   1.000
_cell.length_c   1.000
_cell.angle_alpha   90.00
_cell.angle_beta   90.00
_cell.angle_gamma   90.00
#
_symmetry.space_group_name_H-M   'P 1'
#
loop_
_entity.id
_entity.type
_entity.pdbx_description
1 polymer ?
#
loop_
_entity_poly.entity_id
_entity_poly.type
_entity_poly.pdbx_seq_one_letter_code
_entity_poly.pdbx_strand_id
1 'polypeptide(L)'
;MDEQEFKKKADASLESLYKSLTEKSDDSGFEADFNSGALAIEFDDSPAKFVVSPNTPVRQIWVSAHSRSFKLDWDAARGDFALPETGETLPVLIMSAIDKQLGK
;
A
#
# COMPACT_ATOMS: atom_id res chain seq x y z
N MET A 1 15.14 7.50 -11.17
CA MET A 1 14.15 6.66 -11.86
C MET A 1 13.28 7.56 -12.72
N ASP A 2 13.07 7.21 -13.97
CA ASP A 2 12.21 8.02 -14.84
C ASP A 2 10.73 7.63 -14.63
N GLU A 3 9.85 8.37 -15.30
CA GLU A 3 8.41 8.18 -15.16
C GLU A 3 7.93 6.79 -15.58
N GLN A 4 8.45 6.27 -16.68
CA GLN A 4 8.06 4.95 -17.17
C GLN A 4 8.51 3.84 -16.23
N GLU A 5 9.73 3.94 -15.75
CA GLU A 5 10.28 2.98 -14.80
C GLU A 5 9.49 3.03 -13.49
N PHE A 6 9.17 4.23 -13.02
CA PHE A 6 8.37 4.39 -11.80
C PHE A 6 6.99 3.73 -11.96
N LYS A 7 6.29 4.00 -13.05
CA LYS A 7 4.96 3.42 -13.28
C LYS A 7 5.00 1.90 -13.29
N LYS A 8 6.00 1.33 -13.96
CA LYS A 8 6.16 -0.11 -14.03
C LYS A 8 6.39 -0.73 -12.65
N LYS A 9 7.27 -0.12 -11.86
CA LYS A 9 7.57 -0.61 -10.52
C LYS A 9 6.39 -0.41 -9.56
N ALA A 10 5.71 0.72 -9.66
CA ALA A 10 4.54 0.99 -8.84
C ALA A 10 3.41 0.01 -9.14
N ASP A 11 3.13 -0.24 -10.41
CA ASP A 11 2.09 -1.20 -10.81
C ASP A 11 2.42 -2.60 -10.29
N ALA A 12 3.67 -3.03 -10.41
CA ALA A 12 4.09 -4.34 -9.92
C ALA A 12 3.94 -4.46 -8.41
N SER A 13 4.34 -3.42 -7.68
CA SER A 13 4.22 -3.40 -6.21
C SER A 13 2.76 -3.43 -5.76
N LEU A 14 1.90 -2.63 -6.40
CA LEU A 14 0.49 -2.59 -6.05
C LEU A 14 -0.23 -3.88 -6.40
N GLU A 15 0.08 -4.47 -7.55
CA GLU A 15 -0.50 -5.76 -7.94
C GLU A 15 -0.11 -6.86 -6.97
N SER A 16 1.16 -6.91 -6.60
CA SER A 16 1.67 -7.90 -5.64
C SER A 16 0.98 -7.74 -4.29
N LEU A 17 0.85 -6.50 -3.82
CA LEU A 17 0.17 -6.20 -2.57
C LEU A 17 -1.31 -6.60 -2.65
N TYR A 18 -1.97 -6.27 -3.74
CA TYR A 18 -3.38 -6.62 -3.95
C TYR A 18 -3.60 -8.13 -3.87
N LYS A 19 -2.73 -8.91 -4.51
CA LYS A 19 -2.81 -10.38 -4.45
C LYS A 19 -2.68 -10.90 -3.04
N SER A 20 -1.69 -10.40 -2.30
CA SER A 20 -1.47 -10.79 -0.91
C SER A 20 -2.68 -10.45 -0.03
N LEU A 21 -3.25 -9.27 -0.23
CA LEU A 21 -4.40 -8.83 0.54
C LEU A 21 -5.65 -9.63 0.21
N THR A 22 -5.85 -9.96 -1.07
CA THR A 22 -7.00 -10.75 -1.50
C THR A 22 -6.98 -12.14 -0.88
N GLU A 23 -5.81 -12.77 -0.81
CA GLU A 23 -5.65 -14.07 -0.16
C GLU A 23 -5.97 -14.00 1.33
N LYS A 24 -5.63 -12.89 1.98
CA LYS A 24 -5.85 -12.70 3.41
C LYS A 24 -7.25 -12.25 3.76
N SER A 25 -7.94 -11.59 2.83
CA SER A 25 -9.22 -10.93 3.12
C SER A 25 -10.38 -11.89 3.40
N ASP A 26 -10.29 -13.12 2.93
CA ASP A 26 -11.38 -14.09 3.05
C ASP A 26 -11.89 -14.28 4.48
N ASP A 27 -11.00 -14.24 5.48
CA ASP A 27 -11.37 -14.48 6.87
C ASP A 27 -10.97 -13.33 7.80
N SER A 28 -10.58 -12.19 7.25
CA SER A 28 -9.95 -11.15 8.08
C SER A 28 -10.79 -9.91 8.32
N GLY A 29 -11.97 -9.81 7.72
CA GLY A 29 -12.88 -8.69 7.96
C GLY A 29 -12.53 -7.42 7.19
N PHE A 30 -11.85 -7.54 6.07
CA PHE A 30 -11.58 -6.42 5.18
C PHE A 30 -11.64 -6.84 3.72
N GLU A 31 -11.77 -5.88 2.83
CA GLU A 31 -11.74 -6.09 1.39
C GLU A 31 -10.74 -5.15 0.73
N ALA A 32 -10.09 -5.64 -0.30
CA ALA A 32 -9.15 -4.84 -1.10
C ALA A 32 -9.68 -4.72 -2.52
N ASP A 33 -9.70 -3.49 -3.05
CA ASP A 33 -10.07 -3.20 -4.42
C ASP A 33 -8.93 -2.50 -5.14
N PHE A 34 -8.63 -2.94 -6.35
CA PHE A 34 -7.63 -2.30 -7.20
C PHE A 34 -8.36 -1.65 -8.37
N ASN A 35 -8.36 -0.33 -8.42
CA ASN A 35 -9.15 0.41 -9.38
C ASN A 35 -8.41 1.65 -9.86
N SER A 36 -8.28 1.80 -11.18
CA SER A 36 -7.63 2.95 -11.82
C SER A 36 -6.21 3.19 -11.33
N GLY A 37 -5.47 2.13 -11.03
CA GLY A 37 -4.09 2.22 -10.58
C GLY A 37 -3.93 2.52 -9.09
N ALA A 38 -5.02 2.58 -8.35
CA ALA A 38 -4.99 2.80 -6.90
C ALA A 38 -5.61 1.61 -6.17
N LEU A 39 -5.10 1.33 -4.99
CA LEU A 39 -5.57 0.24 -4.14
C LEU A 39 -6.34 0.82 -2.96
N ALA A 40 -7.55 0.34 -2.74
CA ALA A 40 -8.37 0.74 -1.60
C ALA A 40 -8.63 -0.46 -0.71
N ILE A 41 -8.55 -0.25 0.60
CA ILE A 41 -8.80 -1.30 1.59
C ILE A 41 -9.93 -0.81 2.51
N GLU A 42 -11.03 -1.54 2.54
CA GLU A 42 -12.20 -1.21 3.34
C GLU A 42 -12.44 -2.28 4.38
N PHE A 43 -12.96 -1.88 5.53
CA PHE A 43 -13.19 -2.78 6.66
C PHE A 43 -14.67 -3.01 6.87
N ASP A 44 -15.05 -4.27 7.17
CA ASP A 44 -16.46 -4.65 7.31
C ASP A 44 -17.14 -4.00 8.52
N ASP A 45 -16.42 -3.90 9.62
CA ASP A 45 -16.97 -3.41 10.88
C ASP A 45 -16.59 -1.99 11.24
N SER A 46 -16.02 -1.25 10.30
CA SER A 46 -15.50 0.08 10.57
C SER A 46 -15.62 0.96 9.34
N PRO A 47 -15.86 2.28 9.50
CA PRO A 47 -15.83 3.20 8.36
C PRO A 47 -14.41 3.51 7.89
N ALA A 48 -13.39 2.99 8.55
CA ALA A 48 -12.00 3.23 8.18
C ALA A 48 -11.72 2.73 6.76
N LYS A 49 -10.90 3.47 6.04
CA LYS A 49 -10.53 3.12 4.67
C LYS A 49 -9.07 3.52 4.45
N PHE A 50 -8.30 2.59 3.91
CA PHE A 50 -6.91 2.87 3.53
C PHE A 50 -6.85 3.03 2.02
N VAL A 51 -6.02 3.95 1.55
CA VAL A 51 -5.83 4.17 0.11
C VAL A 51 -4.33 4.18 -0.18
N VAL A 52 -3.94 3.41 -1.20
CA VAL A 52 -2.55 3.33 -1.67
C VAL A 52 -2.55 3.75 -3.13
N SER A 53 -1.86 4.84 -3.44
CA SER A 53 -1.85 5.36 -4.81
C SER A 53 -0.46 5.84 -5.21
N PRO A 54 -0.07 5.63 -6.48
CA PRO A 54 1.19 6.17 -6.98
C PRO A 54 1.05 7.65 -7.26
N ASN A 55 2.09 8.41 -6.93
CA ASN A 55 2.18 9.83 -7.28
C ASN A 55 3.35 9.99 -8.24
N THR A 56 3.05 9.96 -9.52
CA THR A 56 4.06 9.95 -10.57
C THR A 56 4.95 11.19 -10.59
N PRO A 57 4.43 12.41 -10.43
CA PRO A 57 5.29 13.60 -10.47
C PRO A 57 6.44 13.59 -9.46
N VAL A 58 6.23 12.97 -8.30
CA VAL A 58 7.27 12.91 -7.26
C VAL A 58 7.89 11.52 -7.12
N ARG A 59 7.47 10.57 -7.95
CA ARG A 59 8.01 9.19 -7.94
C ARG A 59 7.87 8.52 -6.59
N GLN A 60 6.71 8.70 -5.95
CA GLN A 60 6.44 8.11 -4.64
C GLN A 60 5.13 7.33 -4.67
N ILE A 61 4.99 6.38 -3.74
CA ILE A 61 3.70 5.77 -3.44
C ILE A 61 3.18 6.42 -2.16
N TRP A 62 1.98 6.94 -2.23
CA TRP A 62 1.34 7.61 -1.09
C TRP A 62 0.31 6.68 -0.48
N VAL A 63 0.35 6.59 0.86
CA VAL A 63 -0.56 5.75 1.64
C VAL A 63 -1.33 6.63 2.61
N SER A 64 -2.65 6.46 2.64
CA SER A 64 -3.51 7.11 3.63
C SER A 64 -4.09 6.02 4.54
N ALA A 65 -3.77 6.08 5.83
CA ALA A 65 -4.22 5.10 6.81
C ALA A 65 -4.29 5.74 8.20
N HIS A 66 -5.34 5.44 8.96
CA HIS A 66 -5.52 5.94 10.33
C HIS A 66 -5.42 7.47 10.43
N SER A 67 -5.98 8.19 9.45
CA SER A 67 -5.93 9.65 9.37
C SER A 67 -4.52 10.21 9.22
N ARG A 68 -3.59 9.37 8.78
CA ARG A 68 -2.18 9.75 8.53
C ARG A 68 -1.84 9.50 7.08
N SER A 69 -0.85 10.21 6.59
CA SER A 69 -0.34 10.04 5.24
C SER A 69 1.12 9.60 5.29
N PHE A 70 1.47 8.63 4.45
CA PHE A 70 2.82 8.12 4.34
C PHE A 70 3.28 8.25 2.89
N LYS A 71 4.52 8.63 2.70
CA LYS A 71 5.11 8.77 1.36
C LYS A 71 6.31 7.85 1.27
N LEU A 72 6.22 6.88 0.36
CA LEU A 72 7.25 5.85 0.20
C LEU A 72 8.06 6.11 -1.06
N ASP A 73 9.38 6.00 -0.92
CA ASP A 73 10.31 6.13 -2.04
C ASP A 73 10.81 4.75 -2.47
N TRP A 74 11.25 4.64 -3.72
CA TRP A 74 11.85 3.40 -4.20
C TRP A 74 13.16 3.14 -3.46
N ASP A 75 13.28 1.95 -2.88
CA ASP A 75 14.50 1.50 -2.18
C ASP A 75 15.11 0.36 -2.97
N ALA A 76 16.17 0.64 -3.70
CA ALA A 76 16.82 -0.35 -4.56
C ALA A 76 17.43 -1.51 -3.75
N ALA A 77 17.86 -1.25 -2.53
CA ALA A 77 18.43 -2.29 -1.68
C ALA A 77 17.39 -3.31 -1.25
N ARG A 78 16.14 -2.88 -1.06
CA ARG A 78 15.03 -3.74 -0.69
C ARG A 78 14.22 -4.23 -1.87
N GLY A 79 14.41 -3.61 -3.04
CA GLY A 79 13.65 -3.96 -4.24
C GLY A 79 12.16 -3.61 -4.14
N ASP A 80 11.80 -2.58 -3.36
CA ASP A 80 10.42 -2.18 -3.17
C ASP A 80 10.36 -0.73 -2.70
N PHE A 81 9.16 -0.18 -2.65
CA PHE A 81 8.95 1.13 -2.06
C PHE A 81 8.97 1.02 -0.54
N ALA A 82 9.57 1.99 0.12
CA ALA A 82 9.75 1.95 1.57
C ALA A 82 9.70 3.36 2.16
N LEU A 83 9.34 3.43 3.44
CA LEU A 83 9.40 4.68 4.20
C LEU A 83 10.87 5.02 4.48
N PRO A 84 11.34 6.22 4.07
CA PRO A 84 12.73 6.59 4.32
C PRO A 84 13.10 6.62 5.81
N GLU A 85 12.14 6.97 6.65
CA GLU A 85 12.36 7.14 8.08
C GLU A 85 12.57 5.83 8.84
N THR A 86 11.88 4.76 8.42
CA THR A 86 11.91 3.49 9.16
C THR A 86 12.45 2.33 8.34
N GLY A 87 12.44 2.46 7.02
CA GLY A 87 12.78 1.36 6.13
C GLY A 87 11.68 0.34 5.94
N GLU A 88 10.49 0.58 6.48
CA GLU A 88 9.37 -0.34 6.28
C GLU A 88 8.93 -0.31 4.81
N THR A 89 8.86 -1.50 4.21
CA THR A 89 8.38 -1.61 2.82
C THR A 89 6.87 -1.48 2.77
N LEU A 90 6.34 -1.25 1.57
CA LEU A 90 4.90 -1.11 1.38
C LEU A 90 4.09 -2.29 1.95
N PRO A 91 4.44 -3.56 1.66
CA PRO A 91 3.69 -4.67 2.25
C PRO A 91 3.74 -4.69 3.78
N VAL A 92 4.90 -4.42 4.37
CA VAL A 92 5.05 -4.41 5.83
C VAL A 92 4.20 -3.30 6.44
N LEU A 93 4.25 -2.11 5.86
CA LEU A 93 3.48 -0.97 6.35
C LEU A 93 1.98 -1.25 6.30
N ILE A 94 1.49 -1.77 5.20
CA ILE A 94 0.06 -2.04 5.02
C ILE A 94 -0.41 -3.17 5.93
N MET A 95 0.34 -4.27 6.03
CA MET A 95 -0.03 -5.38 6.92
C MET A 95 -0.07 -4.93 8.37
N SER A 96 0.90 -4.12 8.78
CA SER A 96 0.94 -3.57 10.13
C SER A 96 -0.27 -2.68 10.41
N ALA A 97 -0.64 -1.83 9.44
CA ALA A 97 -1.80 -0.95 9.57
C ALA A 97 -3.10 -1.75 9.66
N ILE A 98 -3.24 -2.80 8.86
CA ILE A 98 -4.42 -3.67 8.89
C ILE A 98 -4.53 -4.39 10.23
N ASP A 99 -3.43 -4.96 10.72
CA ASP A 99 -3.42 -5.65 12.01
C ASP A 99 -3.84 -4.71 13.13
N LYS A 100 -3.35 -3.48 13.10
CA LYS A 100 -3.70 -2.46 14.07
C LYS A 100 -5.19 -2.12 14.01
N GLN A 101 -5.74 -1.98 12.81
CA GLN A 101 -7.16 -1.68 12.61
C GLN A 101 -8.03 -2.83 13.10
N LEU A 102 -7.60 -4.07 12.93
CA LEU A 102 -8.34 -5.26 13.35
C LEU A 102 -8.12 -5.62 14.82
N GLY A 103 -7.27 -4.90 15.51
CA GLY A 103 -7.00 -5.13 16.92
C GLY A 103 -6.07 -6.29 17.22
N LYS A 104 -5.20 -6.59 16.27
CA LYS A 104 -4.25 -7.69 16.41
C LYS A 104 -2.87 -7.23 16.82
#